data_8e9740c359459d8baf7951ea467f4b1f
#
_entry.id   8e9740c359459d8baf7951ea467f4b1f
#
_cell.length_a   1.000
_cell.length_b   1.000
_cell.length_c   1.000
_cell.angle_alpha   90.00
_cell.angle_beta   90.00
_cell.angle_gamma   90.00
#
_symmetry.space_group_name_H-M   'P 1'
#
loop_
_entity.id
_entity.type
_entity.pdbx_description
1 polymer ?
#
loop_
_entity_poly.entity_id
_entity_poly.type
_entity_poly.pdbx_seq_one_letter_code
_entity_poly.pdbx_strand_id
1 'polypeptide(L)'
;MALSVRRRVADIARAEPGRTALVGFGTDLAEQVLSWREFADRVADAADELRAALDLSMRSCAVVPAGNTLPAAIGIAAALAAEVPVFPLNPATPPAERDALFRLLGRRFGHVHLMDAQLTPQRVDLTAGPEPLAAADSVAYLLATGASSGIPKISARPGPLRYDPAGTPSLVIKQTGWRAGQRQLIVGPLYHTAPFTAFIDGLLDRNTIVLQPFFAPQWTVELVRRYAIEWLQLTPTHMREILRLPDLDPAGFASLRAVLHTAARCDADTKRGWIGLLGPERVYELYGATEGVGVTLVRGDEWLARPGTVGRGFVTQIRILDDAGHPVPPGTAGTVFMRTPQRVGRSDYVNEQAIRTTLDGFATVGDHGRLDSGGYLYLEPRDHDIINVGGEKVDPDEVEAALRDHPAVIDAVAVAVPHRTLGSVVGVHVVLRPGASVRRAELAAHCGRRLAGYKIPKQFTFVDQVPRSAAGKIQRWRLAPQHENGATAP
;
A
#
# COMPACT_ATOMS: atom_id res chain seq x y z
N MET A 1 4.36 16.83 25.97
CA MET A 1 5.59 17.15 25.22
C MET A 1 5.87 15.98 24.26
N ALA A 2 6.04 16.22 22.98
CA ALA A 2 6.29 15.16 22.00
C ALA A 2 7.67 14.53 22.20
N LEU A 3 7.76 13.20 22.21
CA LEU A 3 8.99 12.44 22.46
C LEU A 3 9.66 12.04 21.13
N SER A 4 11.00 11.99 21.10
CA SER A 4 11.71 11.36 19.99
C SER A 4 11.43 9.84 19.98
N VAL A 5 11.59 9.19 18.81
CA VAL A 5 11.44 7.73 18.67
C VAL A 5 12.38 7.00 19.64
N ARG A 6 13.65 7.43 19.72
CA ARG A 6 14.65 6.88 20.66
C ARG A 6 14.16 6.92 22.10
N ARG A 7 13.67 8.08 22.55
CA ARG A 7 13.15 8.23 23.90
C ARG A 7 11.93 7.37 24.15
N ARG A 8 10.99 7.36 23.20
CA ARG A 8 9.76 6.57 23.33
C ARG A 8 10.04 5.08 23.45
N VAL A 9 10.89 4.51 22.60
CA VAL A 9 11.28 3.11 22.63
C VAL A 9 11.98 2.76 23.97
N ALA A 10 12.88 3.61 24.43
CA ALA A 10 13.55 3.42 25.74
C ALA A 10 12.56 3.51 26.92
N ASP A 11 11.56 4.38 26.86
CA ASP A 11 10.54 4.50 27.91
C ASP A 11 9.66 3.25 27.98
N ILE A 12 9.28 2.66 26.82
CA ILE A 12 8.53 1.41 26.76
C ILE A 12 9.37 0.26 27.32
N ALA A 13 10.63 0.15 26.90
CA ALA A 13 11.54 -0.91 27.37
C ALA A 13 11.79 -0.85 28.88
N ARG A 14 11.82 0.34 29.48
CA ARG A 14 11.91 0.48 30.94
C ARG A 14 10.63 0.07 31.66
N ALA A 15 9.47 0.40 31.08
CA ALA A 15 8.18 0.09 31.67
C ALA A 15 7.80 -1.40 31.55
N GLU A 16 8.12 -2.02 30.43
CA GLU A 16 7.68 -3.38 30.07
C GLU A 16 8.85 -4.21 29.47
N PRO A 17 10.00 -4.36 30.17
CA PRO A 17 11.26 -4.89 29.59
C PRO A 17 11.13 -6.31 29.02
N GLY A 18 10.38 -7.18 29.69
CA GLY A 18 10.21 -8.58 29.29
C GLY A 18 9.05 -8.86 28.36
N ARG A 19 8.22 -7.86 28.07
CA ARG A 19 7.10 -8.03 27.13
C ARG A 19 7.62 -8.15 25.71
N THR A 20 6.98 -9.00 24.91
CA THR A 20 7.31 -9.16 23.49
C THR A 20 7.04 -7.85 22.72
N ALA A 21 8.07 -7.36 22.03
CA ALA A 21 8.00 -6.23 21.10
C ALA A 21 7.75 -6.74 19.69
N LEU A 22 8.61 -7.62 19.20
CA LEU A 22 8.57 -8.14 17.84
C LEU A 22 8.63 -9.66 17.82
N VAL A 23 7.89 -10.25 16.88
CA VAL A 23 8.05 -11.63 16.45
C VAL A 23 8.37 -11.60 14.96
N GLY A 24 9.43 -12.26 14.56
CA GLY A 24 9.85 -12.43 13.17
C GLY A 24 10.23 -13.87 12.90
N PHE A 25 10.59 -14.14 11.65
CA PHE A 25 10.96 -15.47 11.20
C PHE A 25 12.26 -15.39 10.41
N GLY A 26 13.17 -16.32 10.65
CA GLY A 26 14.41 -16.47 9.89
C GLY A 26 14.17 -16.93 8.45
N THR A 27 15.23 -17.07 7.69
CA THR A 27 15.16 -17.61 6.29
C THR A 27 14.74 -19.08 6.26
N ASP A 28 14.93 -19.80 7.34
CA ASP A 28 14.48 -21.17 7.61
C ASP A 28 13.07 -21.23 8.22
N LEU A 29 12.39 -20.07 8.31
CA LEU A 29 11.12 -19.87 8.99
C LEU A 29 11.13 -20.17 10.50
N ALA A 30 12.30 -20.31 11.12
CA ALA A 30 12.41 -20.41 12.57
C ALA A 30 11.96 -19.09 13.22
N GLU A 31 11.11 -19.25 14.24
CA GLU A 31 10.57 -18.12 15.01
C GLU A 31 11.68 -17.43 15.82
N GLN A 32 11.68 -16.12 15.80
CA GLN A 32 12.57 -15.27 16.57
C GLN A 32 11.72 -14.22 17.30
N VAL A 33 11.89 -14.15 18.61
CA VAL A 33 11.14 -13.23 19.48
C VAL A 33 12.09 -12.24 20.11
N LEU A 34 11.73 -10.97 20.09
CA LEU A 34 12.44 -9.91 20.81
C LEU A 34 11.53 -9.31 21.87
N SER A 35 12.03 -9.24 23.10
CA SER A 35 11.44 -8.43 24.16
C SER A 35 11.65 -6.93 23.87
N TRP A 36 10.90 -6.06 24.56
CA TRP A 36 11.09 -4.61 24.44
C TRP A 36 12.49 -4.16 24.85
N ARG A 37 13.11 -4.85 25.83
CA ARG A 37 14.51 -4.58 26.23
C ARG A 37 15.46 -4.89 25.08
N GLU A 38 15.44 -6.11 24.57
CA GLU A 38 16.34 -6.54 23.49
C GLU A 38 16.14 -5.72 22.21
N PHE A 39 14.88 -5.38 21.90
CA PHE A 39 14.59 -4.52 20.77
C PHE A 39 15.16 -3.11 20.96
N ALA A 40 14.96 -2.50 22.13
CA ALA A 40 15.45 -1.16 22.43
C ALA A 40 16.98 -1.08 22.40
N ASP A 41 17.66 -2.09 22.95
CA ASP A 41 19.11 -2.19 22.96
C ASP A 41 19.63 -2.26 21.51
N ARG A 42 19.10 -3.16 20.69
CA ARG A 42 19.48 -3.28 19.27
C ARG A 42 19.20 -2.01 18.45
N VAL A 43 18.07 -1.35 18.72
CA VAL A 43 17.75 -0.06 18.06
C VAL A 43 18.72 1.03 18.49
N ALA A 44 19.09 1.08 19.75
CA ALA A 44 20.05 2.08 20.24
C ALA A 44 21.44 1.87 19.63
N ASP A 45 21.95 0.62 19.63
CA ASP A 45 23.24 0.27 19.05
C ASP A 45 23.30 0.61 17.56
N ALA A 46 22.30 0.15 16.77
CA ALA A 46 22.25 0.44 15.34
C ALA A 46 22.06 1.95 15.03
N ALA A 47 21.35 2.68 15.89
CA ALA A 47 21.20 4.13 15.73
C ALA A 47 22.52 4.89 16.02
N ASP A 48 23.29 4.44 17.00
CA ASP A 48 24.59 5.03 17.35
C ASP A 48 25.64 4.69 16.29
N GLU A 49 25.64 3.45 15.76
CA GLU A 49 26.49 3.05 14.64
C GLU A 49 26.17 3.85 13.37
N LEU A 50 24.87 4.01 13.04
CA LEU A 50 24.44 4.84 11.93
C LEU A 50 24.93 6.29 12.08
N ARG A 51 24.79 6.90 13.27
CA ARG A 51 25.27 8.25 13.55
C ARG A 51 26.78 8.39 13.43
N ALA A 52 27.54 7.39 13.87
CA ALA A 52 28.99 7.37 13.78
C ALA A 52 29.49 7.28 12.33
N ALA A 53 28.73 6.60 11.47
CA ALA A 53 29.04 6.47 10.04
C ALA A 53 28.69 7.71 9.22
N LEU A 54 27.86 8.63 9.77
CA LEU A 54 27.41 9.82 9.07
C LEU A 54 28.39 10.97 9.23
N ASP A 55 28.64 11.69 8.13
CA ASP A 55 29.21 13.02 8.20
C ASP A 55 28.10 14.00 8.60
N LEU A 56 28.17 14.48 9.85
CA LEU A 56 27.18 15.41 10.42
C LEU A 56 27.12 16.76 9.71
N SER A 57 28.14 17.11 8.91
CA SER A 57 28.16 18.32 8.09
C SER A 57 27.31 18.18 6.82
N MET A 58 27.00 16.95 6.44
CA MET A 58 26.29 16.61 5.20
C MET A 58 24.93 15.97 5.50
N ARG A 59 23.98 16.22 4.62
CA ARG A 59 22.68 15.56 4.69
C ARG A 59 22.81 14.11 4.26
N SER A 60 22.21 13.22 5.01
CA SER A 60 22.27 11.78 4.75
C SER A 60 20.89 11.16 4.77
N CYS A 61 20.73 10.06 4.02
CA CYS A 61 19.54 9.20 4.00
C CYS A 61 19.98 7.76 4.24
N ALA A 62 19.30 7.06 5.15
CA ALA A 62 19.47 5.63 5.35
C ALA A 62 18.50 4.85 4.45
N VAL A 63 19.01 3.90 3.69
CA VAL A 63 18.23 2.96 2.89
C VAL A 63 18.22 1.62 3.61
N VAL A 64 17.04 1.12 3.93
CA VAL A 64 16.85 -0.17 4.61
C VAL A 64 16.17 -1.15 3.65
N PRO A 65 16.80 -2.30 3.31
CA PRO A 65 16.11 -3.38 2.61
C PRO A 65 14.95 -3.91 3.47
N ALA A 66 13.73 -3.49 3.14
CA ALA A 66 12.58 -3.55 4.03
C ALA A 66 11.62 -4.71 3.71
N GLY A 67 12.14 -5.96 3.71
CA GLY A 67 11.29 -7.14 3.90
C GLY A 67 10.70 -7.16 5.31
N ASN A 68 9.73 -8.07 5.56
CA ASN A 68 9.15 -8.26 6.89
C ASN A 68 10.08 -9.12 7.76
N THR A 69 11.25 -8.60 8.10
CA THR A 69 12.29 -9.27 8.89
C THR A 69 12.66 -8.44 10.12
N LEU A 70 13.22 -9.08 11.15
CA LEU A 70 13.68 -8.36 12.33
C LEU A 70 14.78 -7.33 12.01
N PRO A 71 15.81 -7.63 11.18
CA PRO A 71 16.79 -6.63 10.80
C PRO A 71 16.17 -5.40 10.11
N ALA A 72 15.21 -5.60 9.20
CA ALA A 72 14.51 -4.48 8.54
C ALA A 72 13.74 -3.61 9.54
N ALA A 73 12.99 -4.23 10.47
CA ALA A 73 12.24 -3.53 11.50
C ALA A 73 13.15 -2.73 12.44
N ILE A 74 14.28 -3.34 12.87
CA ILE A 74 15.28 -2.68 13.72
C ILE A 74 15.95 -1.53 12.95
N GLY A 75 16.38 -1.74 11.70
CA GLY A 75 17.03 -0.73 10.86
C GLY A 75 16.13 0.49 10.61
N ILE A 76 14.85 0.28 10.35
CA ILE A 76 13.86 1.37 10.21
C ILE A 76 13.74 2.12 11.54
N ALA A 77 13.56 1.41 12.66
CA ALA A 77 13.44 2.02 13.98
C ALA A 77 14.72 2.77 14.39
N ALA A 78 15.90 2.22 14.07
CA ALA A 78 17.20 2.82 14.35
C ALA A 78 17.42 4.13 13.56
N ALA A 79 17.10 4.14 12.26
CA ALA A 79 17.19 5.36 11.47
C ALA A 79 16.27 6.47 12.01
N LEU A 80 15.02 6.13 12.37
CA LEU A 80 14.08 7.06 13.00
C LEU A 80 14.55 7.52 14.40
N ALA A 81 15.17 6.64 15.18
CA ALA A 81 15.74 6.96 16.49
C ALA A 81 17.00 7.86 16.38
N ALA A 82 17.77 7.68 15.31
CA ALA A 82 18.90 8.53 14.96
C ALA A 82 18.48 9.88 14.36
N GLU A 83 17.19 10.06 14.04
CA GLU A 83 16.63 11.21 13.31
C GLU A 83 17.23 11.37 11.90
N VAL A 84 17.56 10.24 11.28
CA VAL A 84 18.06 10.16 9.91
C VAL A 84 16.89 9.77 9.00
N PRO A 85 16.64 10.48 7.89
CA PRO A 85 15.64 10.10 6.90
C PRO A 85 15.81 8.65 6.47
N VAL A 86 14.75 7.84 6.57
CA VAL A 86 14.79 6.44 6.17
C VAL A 86 13.99 6.20 4.91
N PHE A 87 14.58 5.47 3.96
CA PHE A 87 13.94 4.96 2.76
C PHE A 87 13.87 3.42 2.81
N PRO A 88 12.69 2.84 3.10
CA PRO A 88 12.50 1.39 3.03
C PRO A 88 12.49 0.95 1.57
N LEU A 89 13.51 0.18 1.18
CA LEU A 89 13.71 -0.32 -0.18
C LEU A 89 13.11 -1.73 -0.32
N ASN A 90 12.41 -1.99 -1.42
CA ASN A 90 12.05 -3.35 -1.79
C ASN A 90 13.33 -4.18 -2.07
N PRO A 91 13.61 -5.26 -1.32
CA PRO A 91 14.81 -6.07 -1.52
C PRO A 91 14.91 -6.70 -2.92
N ALA A 92 13.77 -6.89 -3.59
CA ALA A 92 13.70 -7.42 -4.94
C ALA A 92 13.80 -6.34 -6.04
N THR A 93 14.12 -5.08 -5.70
CA THR A 93 14.30 -4.02 -6.70
C THR A 93 15.44 -4.36 -7.64
N PRO A 94 15.21 -4.38 -8.98
CA PRO A 94 16.27 -4.65 -9.95
C PRO A 94 17.45 -3.66 -9.83
N PRO A 95 18.69 -4.09 -10.11
CA PRO A 95 19.87 -3.23 -9.94
C PRO A 95 19.75 -1.87 -10.64
N ALA A 96 19.31 -1.83 -11.89
CA ALA A 96 19.17 -0.59 -12.64
C ALA A 96 18.15 0.39 -12.01
N GLU A 97 17.03 -0.12 -11.52
CA GLU A 97 16.02 0.68 -10.81
C GLU A 97 16.54 1.16 -9.44
N ARG A 98 17.22 0.27 -8.71
CA ARG A 98 17.85 0.61 -7.44
C ARG A 98 18.89 1.73 -7.60
N ASP A 99 19.74 1.64 -8.60
CA ASP A 99 20.75 2.65 -8.89
C ASP A 99 20.12 3.99 -9.29
N ALA A 100 19.00 3.96 -10.01
CA ALA A 100 18.22 5.16 -10.31
C ALA A 100 17.63 5.81 -9.06
N LEU A 101 17.06 4.99 -8.14
CA LEU A 101 16.57 5.45 -6.86
C LEU A 101 17.69 6.05 -5.99
N PHE A 102 18.86 5.40 -5.94
CA PHE A 102 19.99 5.92 -5.17
C PHE A 102 20.50 7.25 -5.73
N ARG A 103 20.58 7.42 -7.05
CA ARG A 103 20.93 8.71 -7.67
C ARG A 103 19.89 9.79 -7.31
N LEU A 104 18.60 9.44 -7.30
CA LEU A 104 17.53 10.37 -6.91
C LEU A 104 17.63 10.79 -5.45
N LEU A 105 17.87 9.84 -4.54
CA LEU A 105 18.09 10.12 -3.13
C LEU A 105 19.37 10.95 -2.90
N GLY A 106 20.45 10.63 -3.63
CA GLY A 106 21.71 11.36 -3.57
C GLY A 106 21.58 12.83 -3.98
N ARG A 107 20.77 13.15 -4.98
CA ARG A 107 20.46 14.54 -5.35
C ARG A 107 19.76 15.32 -4.23
N ARG A 108 18.94 14.61 -3.44
CA ARG A 108 18.17 15.23 -2.34
C ARG A 108 18.98 15.38 -1.07
N PHE A 109 19.79 14.38 -0.72
CA PHE A 109 20.45 14.25 0.57
C PHE A 109 21.98 14.35 0.50
N GLY A 110 22.58 14.32 -0.69
CA GLY A 110 24.03 14.28 -0.84
C GLY A 110 24.62 12.90 -0.54
N HIS A 111 24.34 12.32 0.62
CA HIS A 111 24.84 11.00 1.03
C HIS A 111 23.72 9.99 1.20
N VAL A 112 23.95 8.77 0.73
CA VAL A 112 23.04 7.62 0.87
C VAL A 112 23.82 6.48 1.53
N HIS A 113 23.24 5.92 2.59
CA HIS A 113 23.81 4.79 3.32
C HIS A 113 22.87 3.59 3.24
N LEU A 114 23.33 2.48 2.68
CA LEU A 114 22.61 1.22 2.65
C LEU A 114 22.90 0.46 3.94
N MET A 115 21.86 0.13 4.70
CA MET A 115 21.97 -0.76 5.86
C MET A 115 22.03 -2.21 5.37
N ASP A 116 23.05 -2.96 5.75
CA ASP A 116 23.13 -4.38 5.43
C ASP A 116 22.29 -5.24 6.42
N ALA A 117 22.34 -6.57 6.28
CA ALA A 117 21.59 -7.49 7.12
C ALA A 117 22.08 -7.50 8.59
N GLN A 118 23.28 -7.04 8.85
CA GLN A 118 23.90 -6.87 10.17
C GLN A 118 23.62 -5.47 10.75
N LEU A 119 22.87 -4.64 10.03
CA LEU A 119 22.54 -3.24 10.37
C LEU A 119 23.74 -2.29 10.28
N THR A 120 24.83 -2.71 9.61
CA THR A 120 25.99 -1.86 9.38
C THR A 120 25.72 -0.92 8.20
N PRO A 121 25.85 0.41 8.38
CA PRO A 121 25.64 1.36 7.32
C PRO A 121 26.82 1.41 6.36
N GLN A 122 26.56 1.14 5.09
CA GLN A 122 27.55 1.20 4.01
C GLN A 122 27.24 2.41 3.11
N ARG A 123 28.21 3.31 2.96
CA ARG A 123 28.05 4.44 2.05
C ARG A 123 27.95 3.95 0.61
N VAL A 124 26.92 4.43 -0.08
CA VAL A 124 26.74 4.16 -1.51
C VAL A 124 27.55 5.16 -2.31
N ASP A 125 28.50 4.68 -3.12
CA ASP A 125 29.25 5.52 -4.05
C ASP A 125 28.35 5.97 -5.20
N LEU A 126 27.95 7.22 -5.16
CA LEU A 126 27.19 7.86 -6.21
C LEU A 126 28.19 8.57 -7.15
N THR A 127 28.31 8.13 -8.40
CA THR A 127 29.02 8.90 -9.42
C THR A 127 28.44 10.30 -9.49
N ALA A 128 29.31 11.32 -9.43
CA ALA A 128 29.01 12.74 -9.24
C ALA A 128 27.69 13.18 -9.92
N GLY A 129 26.70 13.48 -9.11
CA GLY A 129 25.45 14.10 -9.54
C GLY A 129 25.52 15.62 -9.40
N PRO A 130 24.60 16.37 -10.00
CA PRO A 130 24.49 17.79 -9.82
C PRO A 130 24.31 18.15 -8.33
N GLU A 131 24.63 19.40 -7.98
CA GLU A 131 24.56 19.93 -6.62
C GLU A 131 23.24 19.57 -5.89
N PRO A 132 23.30 19.28 -4.57
CA PRO A 132 22.11 18.99 -3.78
C PRO A 132 21.07 20.10 -3.90
N LEU A 133 19.82 19.73 -4.10
CA LEU A 133 18.70 20.68 -4.10
C LEU A 133 18.70 21.49 -2.82
N ALA A 134 18.37 22.80 -2.94
CA ALA A 134 18.36 23.74 -1.83
C ALA A 134 17.64 23.21 -0.58
N ALA A 135 18.03 23.76 0.58
CA ALA A 135 17.62 23.35 1.92
C ALA A 135 16.15 22.94 2.02
N ALA A 136 15.90 21.62 1.91
CA ALA A 136 14.59 21.10 2.22
C ALA A 136 14.44 20.94 3.73
N ASP A 137 13.23 21.15 4.22
CA ASP A 137 12.81 20.85 5.57
C ASP A 137 13.26 19.45 5.99
N SER A 138 13.45 19.23 7.30
CA SER A 138 13.81 17.91 7.81
C SER A 138 12.78 16.85 7.35
N VAL A 139 13.26 15.67 6.98
CA VAL A 139 12.44 14.55 6.52
C VAL A 139 12.57 13.39 7.51
N ALA A 140 11.44 12.78 7.87
CA ALA A 140 11.44 11.60 8.75
C ALA A 140 11.66 10.30 7.96
N TYR A 141 10.90 10.12 6.89
CA TYR A 141 10.99 8.95 6.03
C TYR A 141 10.52 9.25 4.60
N LEU A 142 10.89 8.36 3.69
CA LEU A 142 10.54 8.43 2.29
C LEU A 142 9.90 7.10 1.87
N LEU A 143 8.88 7.17 1.00
CA LEU A 143 8.20 5.97 0.51
C LEU A 143 8.05 6.05 -1.01
N ALA A 144 8.40 4.97 -1.69
CA ALA A 144 8.17 4.86 -3.12
C ALA A 144 6.69 4.59 -3.40
N THR A 145 6.12 5.30 -4.37
CA THR A 145 4.78 5.02 -4.91
C THR A 145 4.91 4.08 -6.11
N GLY A 146 3.85 3.29 -6.37
CA GLY A 146 3.85 2.42 -7.55
C GLY A 146 3.94 3.26 -8.83
N ALA A 147 4.94 2.99 -9.67
CA ALA A 147 5.06 3.62 -10.98
C ALA A 147 4.16 2.87 -11.99
N SER A 148 3.26 3.59 -12.65
CA SER A 148 2.56 3.12 -13.84
C SER A 148 3.43 3.25 -15.11
N SER A 149 4.47 4.08 -15.07
CA SER A 149 5.34 4.39 -16.21
C SER A 149 6.75 4.80 -15.74
N GLY A 150 7.65 3.84 -15.49
CA GLY A 150 9.06 4.14 -15.25
C GLY A 150 9.50 4.16 -13.78
N ILE A 151 10.40 5.09 -13.40
CA ILE A 151 10.96 5.18 -12.03
C ILE A 151 9.87 5.56 -11.03
N PRO A 152 9.76 4.84 -9.89
CA PRO A 152 8.78 5.17 -8.85
C PRO A 152 8.92 6.61 -8.37
N LYS A 153 7.80 7.27 -8.10
CA LYS A 153 7.82 8.55 -7.41
C LYS A 153 8.15 8.30 -5.94
N ILE A 154 8.95 9.18 -5.34
CA ILE A 154 9.29 9.09 -3.92
C ILE A 154 8.57 10.21 -3.18
N SER A 155 7.72 9.85 -2.24
CA SER A 155 7.02 10.76 -1.35
C SER A 155 7.82 10.91 -0.06
N ALA A 156 8.05 12.15 0.40
CA ALA A 156 8.81 12.45 1.60
C ALA A 156 7.89 12.95 2.73
N ARG A 157 7.97 12.36 3.91
CA ARG A 157 7.28 12.83 5.11
C ARG A 157 8.10 13.91 5.80
N PRO A 158 7.61 15.17 5.91
CA PRO A 158 8.33 16.25 6.57
C PRO A 158 8.52 16.04 8.07
N GLY A 159 9.56 16.68 8.60
CA GLY A 159 9.89 16.80 10.01
C GLY A 159 10.45 15.52 10.61
N PRO A 160 11.08 15.59 11.79
CA PRO A 160 11.41 14.38 12.51
C PRO A 160 10.14 13.73 13.05
N LEU A 161 10.10 12.39 13.03
CA LEU A 161 9.00 11.65 13.64
C LEU A 161 9.05 11.84 15.17
N ARG A 162 7.90 12.20 15.74
CA ARG A 162 7.72 12.37 17.18
C ARG A 162 6.53 11.57 17.66
N TYR A 163 6.66 10.97 18.83
CA TYR A 163 5.53 10.40 19.54
C TYR A 163 4.77 11.51 20.28
N ASP A 164 3.50 11.63 19.95
CA ASP A 164 2.53 12.43 20.68
C ASP A 164 1.29 11.59 20.93
N PRO A 165 0.86 11.36 22.18
CA PRO A 165 -0.34 10.57 22.47
C PRO A 165 -1.62 11.09 21.78
N ALA A 166 -1.69 12.37 21.46
CA ALA A 166 -2.80 12.96 20.74
C ALA A 166 -2.80 12.58 19.26
N GLY A 167 -1.61 12.48 18.63
CA GLY A 167 -1.42 12.22 17.20
C GLY A 167 -0.90 10.83 16.85
N THR A 168 -0.52 10.00 17.81
CA THR A 168 -0.02 8.63 17.60
C THR A 168 -0.94 7.60 18.28
N PRO A 169 -1.43 6.57 17.57
CA PRO A 169 -1.41 6.47 16.11
C PRO A 169 -2.18 7.61 15.45
N SER A 170 -2.11 7.69 14.13
CA SER A 170 -2.86 8.70 13.40
C SER A 170 -4.35 8.66 13.76
N LEU A 171 -5.02 9.82 13.76
CA LEU A 171 -6.41 9.92 14.18
C LEU A 171 -7.35 8.97 13.42
N VAL A 172 -7.07 8.72 12.13
CA VAL A 172 -7.88 7.79 11.33
C VAL A 172 -7.70 6.35 11.80
N ILE A 173 -6.49 5.94 12.15
CA ILE A 173 -6.22 4.58 12.66
C ILE A 173 -6.88 4.37 14.03
N LYS A 174 -6.94 5.39 14.89
CA LYS A 174 -7.69 5.31 16.16
C LYS A 174 -9.17 4.96 15.98
N GLN A 175 -9.76 5.32 14.83
CA GLN A 175 -11.17 5.00 14.53
C GLN A 175 -11.37 3.56 14.04
N THR A 176 -10.31 2.79 13.79
CA THR A 176 -10.38 1.43 13.25
C THR A 176 -10.27 0.34 14.33
N GLY A 177 -10.79 0.57 15.51
CA GLY A 177 -10.74 -0.39 16.62
C GLY A 177 -9.34 -0.57 17.22
N TRP A 178 -8.40 0.29 16.90
CA TRP A 178 -7.03 0.28 17.41
C TRP A 178 -6.96 0.48 18.92
N ARG A 179 -6.03 -0.23 19.55
CA ARG A 179 -5.72 -0.07 20.98
C ARG A 179 -4.21 -0.08 21.21
N ALA A 180 -3.75 0.78 22.12
CA ALA A 180 -2.36 0.77 22.55
C ALA A 180 -2.03 -0.55 23.25
N GLY A 181 -0.87 -1.12 22.92
CA GLY A 181 -0.40 -2.37 23.51
C GLY A 181 -1.09 -3.63 22.97
N GLN A 182 -1.85 -3.55 21.89
CA GLN A 182 -2.48 -4.70 21.23
C GLN A 182 -1.44 -5.58 20.48
N ARG A 183 -1.90 -6.75 20.05
CA ARG A 183 -1.15 -7.64 19.16
C ARG A 183 -1.59 -7.38 17.72
N GLN A 184 -0.63 -7.06 16.84
CA GLN A 184 -0.90 -6.80 15.42
C GLN A 184 -0.03 -7.66 14.52
N LEU A 185 -0.54 -7.99 13.35
CA LEU A 185 0.17 -8.72 12.32
C LEU A 185 0.42 -7.81 11.11
N ILE A 186 1.68 -7.72 10.70
CA ILE A 186 2.10 -7.05 9.47
C ILE A 186 2.25 -8.11 8.38
N VAL A 187 1.34 -8.11 7.42
CA VAL A 187 1.30 -9.04 6.28
C VAL A 187 1.94 -8.43 5.04
N GLY A 188 1.58 -7.20 4.73
CA GLY A 188 2.18 -6.47 3.60
C GLY A 188 3.61 -6.03 3.90
N PRO A 189 4.47 -5.89 2.85
CA PRO A 189 5.88 -5.54 3.04
C PRO A 189 6.08 -4.14 3.61
N LEU A 190 7.07 -3.99 4.48
CA LEU A 190 7.41 -2.73 5.16
C LEU A 190 7.86 -1.60 4.22
N TYR A 191 8.17 -1.86 2.96
CA TYR A 191 8.45 -0.82 1.97
C TYR A 191 7.20 -0.21 1.32
N HIS A 192 5.99 -0.63 1.70
CA HIS A 192 4.73 0.00 1.28
C HIS A 192 4.14 0.86 2.39
N THR A 193 3.47 1.93 1.99
CA THR A 193 2.95 2.96 2.90
C THR A 193 2.10 2.41 4.04
N ALA A 194 1.10 1.59 3.75
CA ALA A 194 0.15 1.15 4.78
C ALA A 194 0.79 0.19 5.81
N PRO A 195 1.54 -0.88 5.43
CA PRO A 195 2.28 -1.70 6.38
C PRO A 195 3.36 -0.92 7.15
N PHE A 196 4.07 -0.01 6.47
CA PHE A 196 5.08 0.84 7.11
C PHE A 196 4.48 1.72 8.20
N THR A 197 3.40 2.44 7.89
CA THR A 197 2.76 3.33 8.86
C THR A 197 2.12 2.54 10.01
N ALA A 198 1.49 1.39 9.71
CA ALA A 198 0.96 0.49 10.74
C ALA A 198 2.08 -0.06 11.67
N PHE A 199 3.26 -0.37 11.12
CA PHE A 199 4.43 -0.77 11.91
C PHE A 199 4.88 0.37 12.83
N ILE A 200 5.03 1.59 12.29
CA ILE A 200 5.47 2.76 13.08
C ILE A 200 4.46 3.10 14.18
N ASP A 201 3.17 3.14 13.84
CA ASP A 201 2.11 3.41 14.82
C ASP A 201 2.10 2.35 15.93
N GLY A 202 2.27 1.06 15.55
CA GLY A 202 2.34 -0.04 16.51
C GLY A 202 3.57 0.02 17.42
N LEU A 203 4.72 0.34 16.85
CA LEU A 203 5.95 0.52 17.59
C LEU A 203 5.82 1.63 18.65
N LEU A 204 5.33 2.79 18.23
CA LEU A 204 5.18 3.94 19.11
C LEU A 204 4.06 3.77 20.14
N ASP A 205 3.07 2.94 19.83
CA ASP A 205 1.93 2.64 20.72
C ASP A 205 2.11 1.35 21.52
N ARG A 206 3.37 0.86 21.62
CA ARG A 206 3.81 -0.31 22.41
C ARG A 206 3.11 -1.61 22.06
N ASN A 207 2.73 -1.83 20.79
CA ASN A 207 2.11 -3.07 20.37
C ASN A 207 3.13 -4.23 20.34
N THR A 208 2.65 -5.45 20.48
CA THR A 208 3.39 -6.63 20.04
C THR A 208 3.16 -6.79 18.55
N ILE A 209 4.22 -6.77 17.77
CA ILE A 209 4.15 -6.79 16.30
C ILE A 209 4.67 -8.12 15.79
N VAL A 210 3.84 -8.85 15.05
CA VAL A 210 4.23 -10.07 14.33
C VAL A 210 4.50 -9.70 12.88
N LEU A 211 5.66 -10.08 12.36
CA LEU A 211 6.08 -9.80 10.98
C LEU A 211 5.97 -11.08 10.16
N GLN A 212 5.05 -11.14 9.22
CA GLN A 212 4.93 -12.26 8.28
C GLN A 212 5.87 -12.01 7.09
N PRO A 213 6.90 -12.83 6.84
CA PRO A 213 7.91 -12.58 5.80
C PRO A 213 7.36 -12.49 4.39
N PHE A 214 6.38 -13.32 4.07
CA PHE A 214 5.64 -13.33 2.81
C PHE A 214 4.19 -13.75 3.03
N PHE A 215 3.31 -13.27 2.20
CA PHE A 215 1.90 -13.62 2.31
C PHE A 215 1.66 -15.08 1.87
N ALA A 216 1.05 -15.85 2.77
CA ALA A 216 0.46 -17.17 2.50
C ALA A 216 -0.85 -17.24 3.31
N PRO A 217 -2.01 -17.44 2.66
CA PRO A 217 -3.32 -17.35 3.32
C PRO A 217 -3.45 -18.23 4.56
N GLN A 218 -3.07 -19.51 4.45
CA GLN A 218 -3.13 -20.48 5.56
C GLN A 218 -2.26 -20.02 6.74
N TRP A 219 -1.03 -19.57 6.43
CA TRP A 219 -0.11 -19.10 7.44
C TRP A 219 -0.59 -17.80 8.11
N THR A 220 -1.21 -16.90 7.34
CA THR A 220 -1.83 -15.69 7.94
C THR A 220 -2.89 -16.07 8.99
N VAL A 221 -3.78 -17.02 8.67
CA VAL A 221 -4.82 -17.51 9.61
C VAL A 221 -4.18 -18.19 10.83
N GLU A 222 -3.15 -19.00 10.62
CA GLU A 222 -2.39 -19.63 11.71
C GLU A 222 -1.75 -18.60 12.65
N LEU A 223 -1.09 -17.57 12.10
CA LEU A 223 -0.47 -16.50 12.88
C LEU A 223 -1.53 -15.69 13.65
N VAL A 224 -2.67 -15.40 13.03
CA VAL A 224 -3.79 -14.72 13.71
C VAL A 224 -4.22 -15.52 14.94
N ARG A 225 -4.41 -16.82 14.80
CA ARG A 225 -4.80 -17.71 15.90
C ARG A 225 -3.69 -17.85 16.93
N ARG A 226 -2.46 -18.18 16.52
CA ARG A 226 -1.31 -18.50 17.37
C ARG A 226 -0.93 -17.33 18.30
N TYR A 227 -0.91 -16.11 17.73
CA TYR A 227 -0.56 -14.90 18.48
C TYR A 227 -1.78 -14.14 18.99
N ALA A 228 -2.99 -14.68 18.81
CA ALA A 228 -4.24 -14.01 19.16
C ALA A 228 -4.27 -12.56 18.68
N ILE A 229 -4.01 -12.34 17.40
CA ILE A 229 -3.93 -11.02 16.78
C ILE A 229 -5.25 -10.27 16.96
N GLU A 230 -5.17 -9.00 17.32
CA GLU A 230 -6.32 -8.16 17.63
C GLU A 230 -6.61 -7.14 16.53
N TRP A 231 -5.60 -6.73 15.77
CA TRP A 231 -5.73 -5.78 14.68
C TRP A 231 -4.90 -6.23 13.47
N LEU A 232 -5.50 -6.17 12.29
CA LEU A 232 -4.93 -6.69 11.06
C LEU A 232 -5.19 -5.72 9.92
N GLN A 233 -4.13 -5.39 9.17
CA GLN A 233 -4.24 -4.61 7.94
C GLN A 233 -3.97 -5.51 6.73
N LEU A 234 -4.89 -5.48 5.77
CA LEU A 234 -4.85 -6.30 4.57
C LEU A 234 -5.04 -5.45 3.31
N THR A 235 -4.71 -6.03 2.17
CA THR A 235 -5.20 -5.57 0.87
C THR A 235 -6.41 -6.40 0.45
N PRO A 236 -7.27 -5.93 -0.47
CA PRO A 236 -8.37 -6.73 -1.00
C PRO A 236 -7.93 -8.07 -1.60
N THR A 237 -6.71 -8.13 -2.15
CA THR A 237 -6.12 -9.39 -2.64
C THR A 237 -5.89 -10.38 -1.49
N HIS A 238 -5.26 -9.93 -0.39
CA HIS A 238 -5.07 -10.78 0.79
C HIS A 238 -6.41 -11.27 1.34
N MET A 239 -7.40 -10.38 1.44
CA MET A 239 -8.74 -10.70 1.92
C MET A 239 -9.40 -11.80 1.08
N ARG A 240 -9.32 -11.68 -0.24
CA ARG A 240 -9.90 -12.63 -1.18
C ARG A 240 -9.24 -14.01 -1.09
N GLU A 241 -7.91 -14.04 -1.05
CA GLU A 241 -7.16 -15.30 -0.97
C GLU A 241 -7.43 -16.05 0.35
N ILE A 242 -7.60 -15.33 1.46
CA ILE A 242 -7.98 -15.93 2.74
C ILE A 242 -9.40 -16.52 2.66
N LEU A 243 -10.38 -15.78 2.11
CA LEU A 243 -11.76 -16.28 1.96
C LEU A 243 -11.88 -17.51 1.04
N ARG A 244 -10.89 -17.76 0.19
CA ARG A 244 -10.86 -18.91 -0.71
C ARG A 244 -10.31 -20.19 -0.09
N LEU A 245 -9.84 -20.12 1.16
CA LEU A 245 -9.38 -21.31 1.86
C LEU A 245 -10.56 -22.31 2.01
N PRO A 246 -10.35 -23.59 1.64
CA PRO A 246 -11.44 -24.57 1.63
C PRO A 246 -12.01 -24.83 3.03
N ASP A 247 -11.17 -24.75 4.06
CA ASP A 247 -11.52 -25.07 5.45
C ASP A 247 -11.35 -23.86 6.35
N LEU A 248 -11.83 -22.68 5.89
CA LEU A 248 -11.72 -21.45 6.65
C LEU A 248 -12.62 -21.51 7.88
N ASP A 249 -12.00 -21.68 9.06
CA ASP A 249 -12.71 -21.67 10.35
C ASP A 249 -12.85 -20.24 10.86
N PRO A 250 -14.08 -19.71 11.02
CA PRO A 250 -14.32 -18.39 11.62
C PRO A 250 -13.74 -18.25 13.03
N ALA A 251 -13.65 -19.36 13.80
CA ALA A 251 -13.07 -19.33 15.16
C ALA A 251 -11.58 -18.94 15.14
N GLY A 252 -10.87 -19.16 14.02
CA GLY A 252 -9.48 -18.71 13.86
C GLY A 252 -9.30 -17.19 13.94
N PHE A 253 -10.38 -16.42 13.77
CA PHE A 253 -10.39 -14.95 13.83
C PHE A 253 -11.03 -14.38 15.10
N ALA A 254 -11.35 -15.20 16.07
CA ALA A 254 -12.08 -14.78 17.28
C ALA A 254 -11.38 -13.63 18.05
N SER A 255 -10.05 -13.57 18.00
CA SER A 255 -9.24 -12.51 18.63
C SER A 255 -9.29 -11.18 17.90
N LEU A 256 -9.62 -11.17 16.59
CA LEU A 256 -9.62 -9.94 15.79
C LEU A 256 -10.74 -9.00 16.23
N ARG A 257 -10.35 -7.80 16.57
CA ARG A 257 -11.26 -6.67 16.88
C ARG A 257 -11.50 -5.80 15.66
N ALA A 258 -10.52 -5.76 14.75
CA ALA A 258 -10.65 -5.00 13.53
C ALA A 258 -9.76 -5.56 12.42
N VAL A 259 -10.31 -5.49 11.21
CA VAL A 259 -9.56 -5.61 9.95
C VAL A 259 -9.72 -4.32 9.18
N LEU A 260 -8.58 -3.69 8.87
CA LEU A 260 -8.51 -2.52 8.00
C LEU A 260 -8.01 -2.96 6.63
N HIS A 261 -8.74 -2.65 5.58
CA HIS A 261 -8.20 -2.84 4.23
C HIS A 261 -8.04 -1.53 3.47
N THR A 262 -7.06 -1.51 2.59
CA THR A 262 -6.68 -0.34 1.80
C THR A 262 -5.87 -0.76 0.57
N ALA A 263 -5.32 0.19 -0.16
CA ALA A 263 -4.39 0.06 -1.27
C ALA A 263 -4.98 -0.32 -2.63
N ALA A 264 -6.17 -0.89 -2.69
CA ALA A 264 -6.86 -1.21 -3.93
C ALA A 264 -8.37 -1.20 -3.73
N ARG A 265 -9.12 -1.14 -4.83
CA ARG A 265 -10.58 -1.33 -4.82
C ARG A 265 -10.92 -2.73 -4.32
N CYS A 266 -11.86 -2.82 -3.39
CA CYS A 266 -12.37 -4.09 -2.86
C CYS A 266 -13.68 -4.43 -3.58
N ASP A 267 -13.76 -5.62 -4.17
CA ASP A 267 -15.01 -6.11 -4.74
C ASP A 267 -16.04 -6.39 -3.63
N ALA A 268 -17.32 -6.31 -4.00
CA ALA A 268 -18.42 -6.40 -3.05
C ALA A 268 -18.49 -7.76 -2.34
N ASP A 269 -18.16 -8.84 -3.03
CA ASP A 269 -18.26 -10.20 -2.48
C ASP A 269 -17.15 -10.46 -1.47
N THR A 270 -15.92 -10.04 -1.78
CA THR A 270 -14.81 -10.08 -0.82
C THR A 270 -15.17 -9.28 0.44
N LYS A 271 -15.75 -8.09 0.29
CA LYS A 271 -16.11 -7.26 1.44
C LYS A 271 -17.25 -7.87 2.25
N ARG A 272 -18.32 -8.35 1.61
CA ARG A 272 -19.42 -9.07 2.27
C ARG A 272 -18.93 -10.32 2.98
N GLY A 273 -18.01 -11.09 2.37
CA GLY A 273 -17.41 -12.26 2.98
C GLY A 273 -16.73 -11.93 4.31
N TRP A 274 -15.91 -10.89 4.36
CA TRP A 274 -15.26 -10.46 5.59
C TRP A 274 -16.24 -9.86 6.62
N ILE A 275 -17.26 -9.14 6.17
CA ILE A 275 -18.35 -8.66 7.05
C ILE A 275 -19.11 -9.85 7.65
N GLY A 276 -19.39 -10.89 6.85
CA GLY A 276 -20.00 -12.13 7.33
C GLY A 276 -19.13 -12.88 8.34
N LEU A 277 -17.80 -12.85 8.14
CA LEU A 277 -16.85 -13.54 9.00
C LEU A 277 -16.66 -12.85 10.37
N LEU A 278 -16.60 -11.52 10.39
CA LEU A 278 -16.23 -10.76 11.58
C LEU A 278 -17.36 -9.95 12.21
N GLY A 279 -18.39 -9.66 11.45
CA GLY A 279 -19.39 -8.61 11.78
C GLY A 279 -19.01 -7.25 11.16
N PRO A 280 -20.01 -6.44 10.81
CA PRO A 280 -19.81 -5.20 10.08
C PRO A 280 -19.04 -4.13 10.86
N GLU A 281 -19.08 -4.16 12.20
CA GLU A 281 -18.40 -3.18 13.07
C GLU A 281 -16.88 -3.38 13.13
N ARG A 282 -16.37 -4.53 12.65
CA ARG A 282 -14.94 -4.88 12.70
C ARG A 282 -14.22 -4.77 11.36
N VAL A 283 -14.95 -4.45 10.29
CA VAL A 283 -14.36 -4.31 8.95
C VAL A 283 -14.33 -2.85 8.56
N TYR A 284 -13.14 -2.35 8.22
CA TYR A 284 -12.89 -0.95 7.86
C TYR A 284 -12.21 -0.86 6.50
N GLU A 285 -12.58 0.12 5.71
CA GLU A 285 -11.88 0.52 4.49
C GLU A 285 -11.36 1.93 4.63
N LEU A 286 -10.08 2.10 4.26
CA LEU A 286 -9.44 3.39 4.15
C LEU A 286 -9.01 3.61 2.70
N TYR A 287 -9.49 4.68 2.09
CA TYR A 287 -8.97 5.19 0.83
C TYR A 287 -8.10 6.41 1.11
N GLY A 288 -6.95 6.45 0.47
CA GLY A 288 -5.99 7.54 0.54
C GLY A 288 -4.78 7.25 -0.33
N ALA A 289 -3.90 8.23 -0.43
CA ALA A 289 -2.69 8.14 -1.25
C ALA A 289 -1.44 8.36 -0.39
N THR A 290 -0.31 7.79 -0.82
CA THR A 290 1.02 7.95 -0.18
C THR A 290 1.40 9.42 -0.08
N GLU A 291 0.91 10.24 -0.99
CA GLU A 291 1.09 11.69 -1.07
C GLU A 291 0.40 12.47 0.07
N GLY A 292 -0.45 11.82 0.86
CA GLY A 292 -1.08 12.42 2.02
C GLY A 292 -2.04 13.57 1.72
N VAL A 293 -2.66 13.58 0.55
CA VAL A 293 -3.60 14.65 0.13
C VAL A 293 -4.89 14.64 0.95
N GLY A 294 -5.25 13.50 1.51
CA GLY A 294 -6.42 13.27 2.35
C GLY A 294 -6.75 11.80 2.46
N VAL A 295 -7.70 11.48 3.34
CA VAL A 295 -8.18 10.10 3.54
C VAL A 295 -9.69 10.08 3.71
N THR A 296 -10.31 8.97 3.27
CA THR A 296 -11.67 8.60 3.64
C THR A 296 -11.67 7.35 4.51
N LEU A 297 -12.71 7.17 5.28
CA LEU A 297 -12.91 5.98 6.10
C LEU A 297 -14.37 5.54 5.99
N VAL A 298 -14.59 4.23 5.90
CA VAL A 298 -15.92 3.61 6.00
C VAL A 298 -15.84 2.34 6.83
N ARG A 299 -16.81 2.15 7.70
CA ARG A 299 -17.02 0.90 8.44
C ARG A 299 -18.00 -0.01 7.69
N GLY A 300 -17.96 -1.31 7.96
CA GLY A 300 -18.75 -2.29 7.23
C GLY A 300 -20.26 -2.08 7.27
N ASP A 301 -20.81 -1.58 8.38
CA ASP A 301 -22.24 -1.24 8.50
C ASP A 301 -22.65 -0.05 7.62
N GLU A 302 -21.82 1.00 7.57
CA GLU A 302 -22.02 2.13 6.68
C GLU A 302 -21.91 1.69 5.21
N TRP A 303 -20.95 0.79 4.92
CA TRP A 303 -20.77 0.25 3.59
C TRP A 303 -21.95 -0.62 3.14
N LEU A 304 -22.53 -1.43 4.04
CA LEU A 304 -23.73 -2.22 3.73
C LEU A 304 -24.93 -1.33 3.35
N ALA A 305 -25.04 -0.16 3.98
CA ALA A 305 -26.06 0.82 3.63
C ALA A 305 -25.75 1.58 2.33
N ARG A 306 -24.47 1.60 1.88
CA ARG A 306 -23.99 2.32 0.70
C ARG A 306 -22.94 1.51 -0.06
N PRO A 307 -23.33 0.39 -0.69
CA PRO A 307 -22.38 -0.48 -1.38
C PRO A 307 -21.57 0.27 -2.46
N GLY A 308 -20.27 -0.02 -2.52
CA GLY A 308 -19.36 0.58 -3.51
C GLY A 308 -18.69 1.89 -3.07
N THR A 309 -19.12 2.50 -1.94
CA THR A 309 -18.44 3.67 -1.40
C THR A 309 -17.08 3.30 -0.79
N VAL A 310 -16.12 4.25 -0.87
CA VAL A 310 -14.87 4.22 -0.10
C VAL A 310 -14.94 5.10 1.15
N GLY A 311 -16.13 5.57 1.50
CA GLY A 311 -16.41 6.32 2.73
C GLY A 311 -16.49 7.83 2.56
N ARG A 312 -16.49 8.51 3.70
CA ARG A 312 -16.47 9.97 3.80
C ARG A 312 -15.07 10.46 4.18
N GLY A 313 -14.78 11.71 3.83
CA GLY A 313 -13.55 12.37 4.25
C GLY A 313 -13.40 12.35 5.78
N PHE A 314 -12.31 11.74 6.26
CA PHE A 314 -11.94 11.76 7.68
C PHE A 314 -10.98 12.92 7.92
N VAL A 315 -11.42 13.94 8.66
CA VAL A 315 -10.66 15.21 8.82
C VAL A 315 -10.18 15.73 7.45
N THR A 316 -10.93 15.40 6.40
CA THR A 316 -10.60 15.68 5.01
C THR A 316 -11.81 16.27 4.33
N GLN A 317 -11.64 17.41 3.69
CA GLN A 317 -12.63 17.98 2.79
C GLN A 317 -12.43 17.39 1.40
N ILE A 318 -13.51 17.01 0.72
CA ILE A 318 -13.47 16.45 -0.62
C ILE A 318 -14.27 17.33 -1.55
N ARG A 319 -13.74 17.58 -2.74
CA ARG A 319 -14.44 18.21 -3.87
C ARG A 319 -14.25 17.35 -5.10
N ILE A 320 -15.28 17.31 -5.93
CA ILE A 320 -15.20 16.77 -7.28
C ILE A 320 -15.19 17.94 -8.24
N LEU A 321 -14.18 18.02 -9.09
CA LEU A 321 -14.03 19.10 -10.06
C LEU A 321 -14.13 18.55 -11.48
N ASP A 322 -14.74 19.32 -12.38
CA ASP A 322 -14.72 19.08 -13.83
C ASP A 322 -13.34 19.41 -14.45
N ASP A 323 -13.20 19.21 -15.74
CA ASP A 323 -11.95 19.52 -16.47
C ASP A 323 -11.60 21.01 -16.50
N ALA A 324 -12.59 21.88 -16.31
CA ALA A 324 -12.41 23.33 -16.21
C ALA A 324 -12.02 23.77 -14.78
N GLY A 325 -12.06 22.83 -13.80
CA GLY A 325 -11.73 23.09 -12.40
C GLY A 325 -12.89 23.63 -11.56
N HIS A 326 -14.11 23.55 -12.04
CA HIS A 326 -15.31 23.95 -11.31
C HIS A 326 -15.88 22.79 -10.50
N PRO A 327 -16.39 23.03 -9.28
CA PRO A 327 -17.08 22.02 -8.50
C PRO A 327 -18.35 21.53 -9.20
N VAL A 328 -18.53 20.19 -9.24
CA VAL A 328 -19.74 19.57 -9.79
C VAL A 328 -20.74 19.21 -8.68
N PRO A 329 -22.05 19.12 -8.98
CA PRO A 329 -23.06 18.74 -8.00
C PRO A 329 -22.92 17.25 -7.57
N PRO A 330 -23.48 16.87 -6.40
CA PRO A 330 -23.53 15.47 -5.96
C PRO A 330 -24.11 14.56 -7.03
N GLY A 331 -23.53 13.37 -7.18
CA GLY A 331 -23.89 12.38 -8.20
C GLY A 331 -23.12 12.52 -9.52
N THR A 332 -22.51 13.67 -9.79
CA THR A 332 -21.72 13.91 -11.00
C THR A 332 -20.26 13.49 -10.79
N ALA A 333 -19.72 12.79 -11.77
CA ALA A 333 -18.33 12.35 -11.77
C ALA A 333 -17.36 13.46 -12.18
N GLY A 334 -16.13 13.40 -11.68
CA GLY A 334 -15.04 14.29 -12.02
C GLY A 334 -13.77 13.94 -11.26
N THR A 335 -12.76 14.80 -11.32
CA THR A 335 -11.50 14.59 -10.61
C THR A 335 -11.68 14.82 -9.11
N VAL A 336 -11.20 13.87 -8.30
CA VAL A 336 -11.25 13.93 -6.83
C VAL A 336 -10.13 14.83 -6.32
N PHE A 337 -10.50 15.89 -5.62
CA PHE A 337 -9.60 16.79 -4.90
C PHE A 337 -9.86 16.69 -3.40
N MET A 338 -8.80 16.66 -2.61
CA MET A 338 -8.86 16.56 -1.17
C MET A 338 -8.05 17.65 -0.48
N ARG A 339 -8.50 18.06 0.70
CA ARG A 339 -7.78 19.00 1.57
C ARG A 339 -7.93 18.58 3.02
N THR A 340 -6.82 18.49 3.74
CA THR A 340 -6.81 18.35 5.21
C THR A 340 -6.57 19.73 5.85
N PRO A 341 -7.24 20.08 6.97
CA PRO A 341 -7.06 21.35 7.67
C PRO A 341 -5.62 21.53 8.17
N GLN A 342 -5.02 20.47 8.63
CA GLN A 342 -3.60 20.37 8.86
C GLN A 342 -3.05 19.60 7.67
N ARG A 343 -2.34 20.28 6.79
CA ARG A 343 -1.45 19.62 5.84
C ARG A 343 -0.39 18.87 6.66
N VAL A 344 -0.79 17.75 7.27
CA VAL A 344 0.11 16.86 7.95
C VAL A 344 0.97 16.21 6.89
N GLY A 345 2.11 16.89 6.62
CA GLY A 345 3.08 16.50 5.65
C GLY A 345 2.65 16.77 4.21
N ARG A 346 3.07 17.92 3.65
CA ARG A 346 3.28 18.02 2.22
C ARG A 346 4.22 16.91 1.85
N SER A 347 3.69 15.84 1.30
CA SER A 347 4.50 14.86 0.62
C SER A 347 4.91 15.45 -0.72
N ASP A 348 5.95 16.27 -0.71
CA ASP A 348 6.56 16.71 -1.96
C ASP A 348 7.28 15.50 -2.56
N TYR A 349 7.08 15.24 -3.85
CA TYR A 349 7.87 14.23 -4.53
C TYR A 349 9.34 14.68 -4.60
N VAL A 350 10.24 13.75 -4.32
CA VAL A 350 11.68 14.00 -4.46
C VAL A 350 12.07 14.27 -5.92
N ASN A 351 11.27 13.79 -6.86
CA ASN A 351 11.49 13.87 -8.31
C ASN A 351 10.66 14.96 -9.02
N GLU A 352 10.61 16.17 -8.47
CA GLU A 352 10.19 17.43 -9.10
C GLU A 352 8.76 17.55 -9.68
N GLN A 353 7.93 16.52 -9.65
CA GLN A 353 6.54 16.64 -10.05
C GLN A 353 5.69 17.19 -8.90
N ALA A 354 5.29 18.44 -9.02
CA ALA A 354 4.35 19.04 -8.07
C ALA A 354 2.99 18.31 -8.12
N ILE A 355 2.42 18.01 -6.95
CA ILE A 355 1.05 17.55 -6.85
C ILE A 355 0.13 18.69 -7.33
N ARG A 356 -0.76 18.39 -8.28
CA ARG A 356 -1.75 19.39 -8.78
C ARG A 356 -2.59 19.88 -7.60
N THR A 357 -2.56 21.19 -7.37
CA THR A 357 -3.21 21.84 -6.22
C THR A 357 -4.00 23.06 -6.69
N THR A 358 -5.21 23.24 -6.14
CA THR A 358 -6.01 24.46 -6.35
C THR A 358 -5.48 25.62 -5.50
N LEU A 359 -5.84 26.87 -5.83
CA LEU A 359 -5.44 28.07 -5.09
C LEU A 359 -5.84 28.02 -3.61
N ASP A 360 -6.96 27.37 -3.28
CA ASP A 360 -7.46 27.24 -1.90
C ASP A 360 -6.99 25.93 -1.23
N GLY A 361 -5.99 25.25 -1.80
CA GLY A 361 -5.22 24.19 -1.17
C GLY A 361 -5.79 22.77 -1.26
N PHE A 362 -6.77 22.52 -2.13
CA PHE A 362 -7.15 21.15 -2.46
C PHE A 362 -6.13 20.53 -3.42
N ALA A 363 -5.76 19.30 -3.17
CA ALA A 363 -4.78 18.57 -3.97
C ALA A 363 -5.38 17.27 -4.53
N THR A 364 -4.87 16.81 -5.68
CA THR A 364 -5.31 15.57 -6.31
C THR A 364 -4.13 14.70 -6.72
N VAL A 365 -4.34 13.38 -6.67
CA VAL A 365 -3.46 12.37 -7.25
C VAL A 365 -3.99 11.84 -8.60
N GLY A 366 -5.04 12.48 -9.12
CA GLY A 366 -5.63 12.14 -10.42
C GLY A 366 -6.68 11.03 -10.36
N ASP A 367 -7.19 10.68 -9.19
CA ASP A 367 -8.32 9.76 -9.10
C ASP A 367 -9.61 10.46 -9.53
N HIS A 368 -10.52 9.69 -10.16
CA HIS A 368 -11.84 10.12 -10.56
C HIS A 368 -12.91 9.50 -9.67
N GLY A 369 -14.02 10.20 -9.49
CA GLY A 369 -15.12 9.72 -8.67
C GLY A 369 -16.24 10.73 -8.52
N ARG A 370 -17.21 10.39 -7.69
CA ARG A 370 -18.37 11.25 -7.38
C ARG A 370 -18.68 11.20 -5.88
N LEU A 371 -19.27 12.26 -5.37
CA LEU A 371 -19.86 12.27 -4.02
C LEU A 371 -21.36 12.05 -4.12
N ASP A 372 -21.94 11.29 -3.21
CA ASP A 372 -23.40 11.32 -3.02
C ASP A 372 -23.83 12.54 -2.17
N SER A 373 -25.16 12.73 -2.00
CA SER A 373 -25.72 13.80 -1.19
C SER A 373 -25.37 13.71 0.31
N GLY A 374 -24.92 12.55 0.76
CA GLY A 374 -24.43 12.31 2.13
C GLY A 374 -22.91 12.56 2.28
N GLY A 375 -22.21 12.94 1.20
CA GLY A 375 -20.77 13.18 1.19
C GLY A 375 -19.93 11.90 1.17
N TYR A 376 -20.49 10.77 0.78
CA TYR A 376 -19.76 9.52 0.56
C TYR A 376 -19.12 9.51 -0.82
N LEU A 377 -17.84 9.14 -0.87
CA LEU A 377 -17.07 9.07 -2.10
C LEU A 377 -17.23 7.69 -2.76
N TYR A 378 -17.46 7.70 -4.06
CA TYR A 378 -17.43 6.54 -4.93
C TYR A 378 -16.35 6.77 -5.98
N LEU A 379 -15.35 5.89 -6.02
CA LEU A 379 -14.27 5.99 -7.00
C LEU A 379 -14.67 5.34 -8.32
N GLU A 380 -14.24 5.97 -9.39
CA GLU A 380 -14.33 5.42 -10.74
C GLU A 380 -12.96 4.85 -11.16
N PRO A 381 -12.93 3.93 -12.14
CA PRO A 381 -11.67 3.48 -12.71
C PRO A 381 -10.88 4.66 -13.25
N ARG A 382 -9.55 4.61 -13.13
CA ARG A 382 -8.68 5.63 -13.74
C ARG A 382 -8.77 5.54 -15.26
N ASP A 383 -8.76 6.66 -15.97
CA ASP A 383 -8.89 6.68 -17.43
C ASP A 383 -7.86 5.81 -18.15
N HIS A 384 -6.63 5.68 -17.61
CA HIS A 384 -5.59 4.82 -18.18
C HIS A 384 -5.79 3.31 -17.90
N ASP A 385 -6.67 2.94 -16.97
CA ASP A 385 -7.08 1.56 -16.72
C ASP A 385 -8.31 1.17 -17.55
N ILE A 386 -9.07 2.15 -18.09
CA ILE A 386 -10.25 1.93 -18.91
C ILE A 386 -9.85 1.37 -20.27
N ILE A 387 -10.52 0.30 -20.68
CA ILE A 387 -10.39 -0.26 -22.03
C ILE A 387 -11.40 0.43 -22.94
N ASN A 388 -10.92 1.14 -23.97
CA ASN A 388 -11.78 1.81 -24.93
C ASN A 388 -12.08 0.89 -26.12
N VAL A 389 -13.30 0.38 -26.20
CA VAL A 389 -13.76 -0.54 -27.26
C VAL A 389 -14.66 0.21 -28.22
N GLY A 390 -14.09 0.76 -29.30
CA GLY A 390 -14.89 1.46 -30.32
C GLY A 390 -15.62 2.71 -29.80
N GLY A 391 -15.08 3.40 -28.81
CA GLY A 391 -15.70 4.54 -28.14
C GLY A 391 -16.45 4.20 -26.84
N GLU A 392 -16.72 2.92 -26.59
CA GLU A 392 -17.33 2.47 -25.34
C GLU A 392 -16.27 2.24 -24.27
N LYS A 393 -16.50 2.77 -23.06
CA LYS A 393 -15.61 2.63 -21.91
C LYS A 393 -15.91 1.32 -21.16
N VAL A 394 -14.91 0.46 -21.01
CA VAL A 394 -15.00 -0.80 -20.29
C VAL A 394 -14.11 -0.77 -19.05
N ASP A 395 -14.72 -0.93 -17.88
CA ASP A 395 -13.99 -1.11 -16.62
C ASP A 395 -13.39 -2.54 -16.57
N PRO A 396 -12.07 -2.71 -16.55
CA PRO A 396 -11.45 -4.04 -16.42
C PRO A 396 -11.94 -4.82 -15.21
N ASP A 397 -12.17 -4.16 -14.07
CA ASP A 397 -12.59 -4.82 -12.84
C ASP A 397 -13.95 -5.49 -12.97
N GLU A 398 -14.88 -4.91 -13.76
CA GLU A 398 -16.19 -5.48 -14.05
C GLU A 398 -16.06 -6.80 -14.86
N VAL A 399 -15.18 -6.81 -15.85
CA VAL A 399 -14.90 -8.01 -16.66
C VAL A 399 -14.22 -9.09 -15.82
N GLU A 400 -13.25 -8.70 -15.02
CA GLU A 400 -12.52 -9.59 -14.12
C GLU A 400 -13.44 -10.22 -13.06
N ALA A 401 -14.36 -9.42 -12.50
CA ALA A 401 -15.36 -9.91 -11.55
C ALA A 401 -16.26 -10.96 -12.21
N ALA A 402 -16.79 -10.66 -13.40
CA ALA A 402 -17.62 -11.61 -14.13
C ALA A 402 -16.91 -12.93 -14.44
N LEU A 403 -15.61 -12.90 -14.77
CA LEU A 403 -14.82 -14.11 -15.00
C LEU A 403 -14.57 -14.89 -13.71
N ARG A 404 -14.26 -14.19 -12.60
CA ARG A 404 -14.03 -14.83 -11.30
C ARG A 404 -15.26 -15.53 -10.71
N ASP A 405 -16.46 -15.13 -11.13
CA ASP A 405 -17.71 -15.85 -10.80
C ASP A 405 -17.81 -17.25 -11.44
N HIS A 406 -16.98 -17.55 -12.44
CA HIS A 406 -16.97 -18.87 -13.05
C HIS A 406 -16.27 -19.88 -12.14
N PRO A 407 -16.86 -21.08 -11.85
CA PRO A 407 -16.33 -22.03 -10.89
C PRO A 407 -14.91 -22.54 -11.21
N ALA A 408 -14.53 -22.57 -12.50
CA ALA A 408 -13.20 -22.99 -12.93
C ALA A 408 -12.12 -21.90 -12.82
N VAL A 409 -12.47 -20.63 -12.56
CA VAL A 409 -11.54 -19.50 -12.57
C VAL A 409 -11.10 -19.14 -11.15
N ILE A 410 -9.78 -19.04 -10.95
CA ILE A 410 -9.20 -18.52 -9.71
C ILE A 410 -9.02 -17.00 -9.82
N ASP A 411 -8.40 -16.56 -10.92
CA ASP A 411 -8.07 -15.15 -11.10
C ASP A 411 -8.18 -14.77 -12.57
N ALA A 412 -8.42 -13.49 -12.83
CA ALA A 412 -8.47 -12.96 -14.17
C ALA A 412 -8.00 -11.51 -14.17
N VAL A 413 -7.32 -11.11 -15.25
CA VAL A 413 -6.92 -9.72 -15.50
C VAL A 413 -7.32 -9.33 -16.90
N ALA A 414 -8.09 -8.26 -17.02
CA ALA A 414 -8.48 -7.67 -18.27
C ALA A 414 -7.50 -6.59 -18.72
N VAL A 415 -7.16 -6.59 -19.99
CA VAL A 415 -6.23 -5.65 -20.63
C VAL A 415 -6.79 -5.19 -21.98
N ALA A 416 -6.38 -4.00 -22.40
CA ALA A 416 -6.64 -3.54 -23.75
C ALA A 416 -5.76 -4.31 -24.74
N VAL A 417 -6.38 -4.88 -25.77
CA VAL A 417 -5.69 -5.53 -26.87
C VAL A 417 -5.96 -4.73 -28.15
N PRO A 418 -4.94 -4.33 -28.93
CA PRO A 418 -5.13 -3.60 -30.16
C PRO A 418 -6.05 -4.33 -31.13
N HIS A 419 -6.99 -3.59 -31.73
CA HIS A 419 -7.95 -4.12 -32.70
C HIS A 419 -8.08 -3.21 -33.90
N ARG A 420 -8.03 -3.78 -35.09
CA ARG A 420 -7.92 -3.05 -36.35
C ARG A 420 -9.05 -2.05 -36.61
N THR A 421 -10.27 -2.32 -36.15
CA THR A 421 -11.45 -1.50 -36.42
C THR A 421 -11.93 -0.71 -35.19
N LEU A 422 -11.77 -1.30 -33.98
CA LEU A 422 -12.32 -0.73 -32.75
C LEU A 422 -11.26 0.01 -31.90
N GLY A 423 -10.03 0.17 -32.42
CA GLY A 423 -8.91 0.68 -31.67
C GLY A 423 -8.38 -0.33 -30.65
N SER A 424 -9.22 -0.76 -29.71
CA SER A 424 -8.93 -1.89 -28.84
C SER A 424 -10.17 -2.75 -28.55
N VAL A 425 -9.93 -3.95 -28.06
CA VAL A 425 -10.92 -4.87 -27.52
C VAL A 425 -10.47 -5.41 -26.16
N VAL A 426 -11.39 -5.98 -25.42
CA VAL A 426 -11.05 -6.62 -24.14
C VAL A 426 -10.33 -7.94 -24.40
N GLY A 427 -9.09 -8.04 -23.93
CA GLY A 427 -8.36 -9.29 -23.76
C GLY A 427 -8.32 -9.66 -22.29
N VAL A 428 -8.20 -10.95 -21.97
CA VAL A 428 -8.10 -11.43 -20.59
C VAL A 428 -7.04 -12.49 -20.42
N HIS A 429 -6.31 -12.38 -19.32
CA HIS A 429 -5.43 -13.42 -18.79
C HIS A 429 -6.16 -14.13 -17.66
N VAL A 430 -6.32 -15.45 -17.76
CA VAL A 430 -7.16 -16.25 -16.86
C VAL A 430 -6.31 -17.32 -16.17
N VAL A 431 -6.40 -17.39 -14.86
CA VAL A 431 -5.83 -18.47 -14.04
C VAL A 431 -6.96 -19.45 -13.68
N LEU A 432 -6.78 -20.69 -14.03
CA LEU A 432 -7.76 -21.76 -13.73
C LEU A 432 -7.45 -22.43 -12.39
N ARG A 433 -8.46 -23.02 -11.78
CA ARG A 433 -8.28 -23.90 -10.63
C ARG A 433 -7.43 -25.11 -11.01
N PRO A 434 -6.61 -25.65 -10.09
CA PRO A 434 -5.88 -26.88 -10.34
C PRO A 434 -6.81 -28.00 -10.81
N GLY A 435 -6.46 -28.64 -11.94
CA GLY A 435 -7.26 -29.69 -12.55
C GLY A 435 -8.51 -29.24 -13.32
N ALA A 436 -8.86 -27.96 -13.30
CA ALA A 436 -9.98 -27.46 -14.08
C ALA A 436 -9.58 -27.26 -15.56
N SER A 437 -10.53 -27.51 -16.44
CA SER A 437 -10.44 -27.22 -17.88
C SER A 437 -11.71 -26.49 -18.31
N VAL A 438 -11.56 -25.43 -19.07
CA VAL A 438 -12.69 -24.66 -19.60
C VAL A 438 -12.34 -24.11 -20.98
N ARG A 439 -13.31 -24.12 -21.89
CA ARG A 439 -13.11 -23.58 -23.24
C ARG A 439 -13.32 -22.06 -23.24
N ARG A 440 -12.59 -21.34 -24.12
CA ARG A 440 -12.76 -19.88 -24.31
C ARG A 440 -14.21 -19.48 -24.60
N ALA A 441 -14.92 -20.27 -25.43
CA ALA A 441 -16.33 -20.04 -25.78
C ALA A 441 -17.25 -20.14 -24.54
N GLU A 442 -16.94 -21.00 -23.60
CA GLU A 442 -17.69 -21.16 -22.34
C GLU A 442 -17.52 -19.96 -21.41
N LEU A 443 -16.29 -19.48 -21.26
CA LEU A 443 -16.02 -18.24 -20.50
C LEU A 443 -16.67 -17.02 -21.17
N ALA A 444 -16.60 -16.91 -22.50
CA ALA A 444 -17.26 -15.83 -23.24
C ALA A 444 -18.80 -15.88 -23.05
N ALA A 445 -19.41 -17.06 -23.12
CA ALA A 445 -20.84 -17.24 -22.87
C ALA A 445 -21.20 -16.92 -21.40
N HIS A 446 -20.32 -17.26 -20.44
CA HIS A 446 -20.51 -16.92 -19.05
C HIS A 446 -20.50 -15.40 -18.85
N CYS A 447 -19.52 -14.69 -19.43
CA CYS A 447 -19.48 -13.25 -19.43
C CYS A 447 -20.71 -12.63 -20.11
N GLY A 448 -21.16 -13.20 -21.23
CA GLY A 448 -22.33 -12.69 -21.98
C GLY A 448 -23.66 -12.75 -21.23
N ARG A 449 -23.75 -13.53 -20.16
CA ARG A 449 -24.93 -13.53 -19.28
C ARG A 449 -24.91 -12.40 -18.23
N ARG A 450 -23.78 -11.69 -18.09
CA ARG A 450 -23.54 -10.70 -17.04
C ARG A 450 -23.12 -9.33 -17.58
N LEU A 451 -22.52 -9.29 -18.76
CA LEU A 451 -21.91 -8.09 -19.33
C LEU A 451 -22.56 -7.72 -20.66
N ALA A 452 -22.55 -6.43 -20.97
CA ALA A 452 -22.90 -5.94 -22.28
C ALA A 452 -21.96 -6.50 -23.37
N GLY A 453 -22.44 -6.65 -24.59
CA GLY A 453 -21.73 -7.34 -25.67
C GLY A 453 -20.32 -6.80 -25.98
N TYR A 454 -20.12 -5.50 -25.88
CA TYR A 454 -18.82 -4.84 -26.12
C TYR A 454 -17.81 -5.09 -24.97
N LYS A 455 -18.28 -5.47 -23.77
CA LYS A 455 -17.44 -5.82 -22.60
C LYS A 455 -16.97 -7.27 -22.62
N ILE A 456 -17.59 -8.12 -23.45
CA ILE A 456 -17.23 -9.55 -23.51
C ILE A 456 -15.83 -9.70 -24.09
N PRO A 457 -14.90 -10.38 -23.39
CA PRO A 457 -13.55 -10.57 -23.88
C PRO A 457 -13.51 -11.25 -25.26
N LYS A 458 -12.67 -10.73 -26.13
CA LYS A 458 -12.43 -11.28 -27.48
C LYS A 458 -11.18 -12.14 -27.53
N GLN A 459 -10.27 -11.94 -26.59
CA GLN A 459 -9.04 -12.73 -26.48
C GLN A 459 -8.91 -13.32 -25.07
N PHE A 460 -8.61 -14.61 -24.99
CA PHE A 460 -8.39 -15.34 -23.74
C PHE A 460 -7.02 -15.99 -23.76
N THR A 461 -6.20 -15.67 -22.78
CA THR A 461 -4.88 -16.28 -22.54
C THR A 461 -4.91 -16.97 -21.19
N PHE A 462 -4.66 -18.27 -21.17
CA PHE A 462 -4.55 -19.03 -19.93
C PHE A 462 -3.12 -18.93 -19.42
N VAL A 463 -2.96 -18.60 -18.14
CA VAL A 463 -1.67 -18.38 -17.48
C VAL A 463 -1.68 -19.07 -16.12
N ASP A 464 -0.49 -19.45 -15.63
CA ASP A 464 -0.35 -20.08 -14.32
C ASP A 464 -0.56 -19.07 -13.18
N GLN A 465 -0.18 -17.80 -13.40
CA GLN A 465 -0.35 -16.73 -12.44
C GLN A 465 -0.45 -15.35 -13.11
N VAL A 466 -1.10 -14.43 -12.44
CA VAL A 466 -1.15 -13.02 -12.85
C VAL A 466 -0.01 -12.24 -12.19
N PRO A 467 0.73 -11.38 -12.93
CA PRO A 467 1.79 -10.58 -12.33
C PRO A 467 1.20 -9.55 -11.36
N ARG A 468 1.66 -9.62 -10.13
CA ARG A 468 1.30 -8.70 -9.06
C ARG A 468 2.53 -8.08 -8.43
N SER A 469 2.40 -6.87 -7.92
CA SER A 469 3.40 -6.31 -7.03
C SER A 469 3.38 -7.04 -5.68
N ALA A 470 4.39 -6.83 -4.86
CA ALA A 470 4.43 -7.39 -3.50
C ALA A 470 3.27 -6.91 -2.60
N ALA A 471 2.63 -5.78 -2.93
CA ALA A 471 1.38 -5.31 -2.30
C ALA A 471 0.12 -5.99 -2.88
N GLY A 472 0.27 -6.98 -3.74
CA GLY A 472 -0.85 -7.66 -4.40
C GLY A 472 -1.52 -6.86 -5.51
N LYS A 473 -1.02 -5.68 -5.89
CA LYS A 473 -1.56 -4.89 -7.00
C LYS A 473 -1.22 -5.53 -8.34
N ILE A 474 -2.22 -5.65 -9.22
CA ILE A 474 -2.04 -6.17 -10.58
C ILE A 474 -1.11 -5.26 -11.37
N GLN A 475 -0.13 -5.86 -12.04
CA GLN A 475 0.80 -5.18 -12.95
C GLN A 475 0.35 -5.37 -14.40
N ARG A 476 -0.78 -4.74 -14.80
CA ARG A 476 -1.40 -4.89 -16.12
C ARG A 476 -0.45 -4.59 -17.27
N TRP A 477 0.49 -3.66 -17.08
CA TRP A 477 1.49 -3.30 -18.09
C TRP A 477 2.41 -4.45 -18.51
N ARG A 478 2.59 -5.46 -17.66
CA ARG A 478 3.35 -6.68 -18.00
C ARG A 478 2.57 -7.66 -18.87
N LEU A 479 1.26 -7.48 -18.96
CA LEU A 479 0.34 -8.36 -19.69
C LEU A 479 -0.18 -7.70 -20.98
N ALA A 480 -0.10 -6.37 -21.07
CA ALA A 480 -0.46 -5.65 -22.28
C ALA A 480 0.52 -6.03 -23.41
N PRO A 481 0.04 -6.23 -24.66
CA PRO A 481 0.92 -6.43 -25.80
C PRO A 481 1.92 -5.27 -25.88
N GLN A 482 3.23 -5.58 -25.91
CA GLN A 482 4.23 -4.54 -26.15
C GLN A 482 4.00 -4.03 -27.56
N HIS A 483 3.78 -2.71 -27.70
CA HIS A 483 3.89 -2.07 -29.00
C HIS A 483 5.34 -2.27 -29.47
N GLU A 484 5.55 -3.10 -30.46
CA GLU A 484 6.79 -3.08 -31.22
C GLU A 484 6.92 -1.67 -31.82
N ASN A 485 7.75 -0.84 -31.20
CA ASN A 485 8.23 0.38 -31.82
C ASN A 485 9.19 0.00 -32.96
N GLY A 486 8.63 -0.55 -34.00
CA GLY A 486 9.25 -0.72 -35.29
C GLY A 486 9.15 0.58 -36.09
N ALA A 487 9.90 1.57 -35.68
CA ALA A 487 10.18 2.71 -36.56
C ALA A 487 11.51 2.47 -37.29
N THR A 488 11.45 1.76 -38.37
CA THR A 488 12.39 2.03 -39.46
C THR A 488 11.75 3.12 -40.33
N ALA A 489 12.19 4.33 -40.12
CA ALA A 489 11.96 5.40 -41.11
C ALA A 489 12.90 5.16 -42.31
N PRO A 490 12.42 5.48 -43.54
CA PRO A 490 13.30 5.55 -44.71
C PRO A 490 14.19 6.81 -44.68
#